data_121d704ee81a01ae80bd033634c2842f
#
_entry.id   121d704ee81a01ae80bd033634c2842f
#
_cell.length_a   1.000
_cell.length_b   1.000
_cell.length_c   1.000
_cell.angle_alpha   90.00
_cell.angle_beta   90.00
_cell.angle_gamma   90.00
#
_symmetry.space_group_name_H-M   'P 1'
#
loop_
_entity.id
_entity.type
_entity.pdbx_description
1 polymer ?
#
loop_
_entity_poly.entity_id
_entity_poly.type
_entity_poly.pdbx_seq_one_letter_code
_entity_poly.pdbx_strand_id
1 'polypeptide(L)'
;MRVDTTNADEVVSVERGEIDRRIYSDEEIFEQEMELIFGRAWLFLCHETQIRNPGDFFEAPMGRDNVLVVRQKDGSIKALLNTCAHRGNAVCRAEEGNAKSFLCTYHGWSYGIDGRLKGVPGMKNFYNGDLDKAAHGLREIAQLASYRGFVFGTHDPTAPPLDDYLGATGRLGIDLLAAKGAIEVVPGIQKFVINCNWKFAVDNLFDWYHPQVTHASAFTPGVFPGAPSVEVVGNPSVIDTGDVQMEGGGDLDIPVTTITGTTFDQVVVIGEYGHGIGGPTASSKASSSNFDSEWRKTPEAREALGPVGVQVAGHPNIFPTLWVTTTNQVSLRIPRDPQHTEIWWFTFAPVDAPPEVRQLLIGFANHVFGPAGLLEQDDGENWAQATMQTVGIASRRVPHILKMGAGRGKVIKEHGLARIDTTTNEHGQLWTYHAWAQWMKGLDWDSLRTSTTPPDIL
;
A
#
# COMPACT_ATOMS: atom_id res chain seq x y z
N MET A 1 6.24 28.13 -11.27
CA MET A 1 6.78 27.45 -12.44
C MET A 1 6.05 26.12 -12.47
N ARG A 2 5.18 25.94 -13.43
CA ARG A 2 4.40 24.68 -13.55
C ARG A 2 5.40 23.53 -13.71
N VAL A 3 5.21 22.45 -12.98
CA VAL A 3 5.91 21.21 -13.23
C VAL A 3 5.23 20.58 -14.43
N ASP A 4 5.93 20.50 -15.53
CA ASP A 4 5.47 19.75 -16.70
C ASP A 4 5.73 18.27 -16.41
N THR A 5 4.69 17.56 -15.97
CA THR A 5 4.80 16.12 -15.66
C THR A 5 4.95 15.27 -16.93
N THR A 6 4.76 15.84 -18.13
CA THR A 6 5.16 15.15 -19.37
C THR A 6 6.67 14.92 -19.39
N ASN A 7 7.43 15.61 -18.54
CA ASN A 7 8.86 15.41 -18.32
C ASN A 7 9.15 14.95 -16.88
N ALA A 8 8.46 13.91 -16.43
CA ALA A 8 8.59 13.36 -15.08
C ALA A 8 10.04 12.90 -14.75
N ASP A 9 10.88 12.65 -15.76
CA ASP A 9 12.31 12.36 -15.59
C ASP A 9 13.11 13.57 -15.08
N GLU A 10 12.57 14.79 -15.18
CA GLU A 10 13.20 15.99 -14.58
C GLU A 10 13.00 16.04 -13.05
N VAL A 11 11.92 15.43 -12.53
CA VAL A 11 11.61 15.44 -11.11
C VAL A 11 12.04 14.16 -10.39
N VAL A 12 12.31 13.07 -11.12
CA VAL A 12 12.84 11.81 -10.60
C VAL A 12 14.03 11.37 -11.44
N SER A 13 15.21 11.35 -10.87
CA SER A 13 16.42 10.85 -11.53
C SER A 13 16.94 9.62 -10.81
N VAL A 14 16.63 8.44 -11.34
CA VAL A 14 17.13 7.16 -10.80
C VAL A 14 18.65 7.09 -10.82
N GLU A 15 19.28 7.56 -11.92
CA GLU A 15 20.75 7.56 -12.07
C GLU A 15 21.44 8.39 -10.98
N ARG A 16 20.89 9.57 -10.64
CA ARG A 16 21.42 10.42 -9.58
C ARG A 16 20.89 10.09 -8.20
N GLY A 17 19.86 9.23 -8.11
CA GLY A 17 19.13 8.97 -6.86
C GLY A 17 18.51 10.26 -6.29
N GLU A 18 18.03 11.15 -7.14
CA GLU A 18 17.50 12.45 -6.74
C GLU A 18 16.00 12.54 -7.03
N ILE A 19 15.24 12.98 -6.03
CA ILE A 19 13.79 13.18 -6.11
C ILE A 19 13.46 14.63 -5.79
N ASP A 20 12.83 15.35 -6.71
CA ASP A 20 12.39 16.73 -6.48
C ASP A 20 11.31 16.78 -5.42
N ARG A 21 11.51 17.59 -4.38
CA ARG A 21 10.58 17.69 -3.24
C ARG A 21 9.19 18.20 -3.61
N ARG A 22 9.04 18.86 -4.76
CA ARG A 22 7.74 19.34 -5.23
C ARG A 22 6.74 18.22 -5.47
N ILE A 23 7.18 17.00 -5.77
CA ILE A 23 6.26 15.87 -5.96
C ILE A 23 5.45 15.53 -4.71
N TYR A 24 5.88 15.99 -3.54
CA TYR A 24 5.21 15.72 -2.26
C TYR A 24 4.26 16.82 -1.81
N SER A 25 4.31 18.00 -2.43
CA SER A 25 3.58 19.17 -1.90
C SER A 25 2.87 20.01 -2.94
N ASP A 26 3.08 19.73 -4.25
CA ASP A 26 2.46 20.47 -5.32
C ASP A 26 1.05 19.95 -5.61
N GLU A 27 0.05 20.84 -5.55
CA GLU A 27 -1.36 20.51 -5.76
C GLU A 27 -1.63 20.03 -7.19
N GLU A 28 -0.98 20.64 -8.20
CA GLU A 28 -1.18 20.27 -9.60
C GLU A 28 -0.63 18.86 -9.87
N ILE A 29 0.48 18.49 -9.24
CA ILE A 29 1.03 17.12 -9.32
C ILE A 29 0.07 16.14 -8.65
N PHE A 30 -0.46 16.49 -7.49
CA PHE A 30 -1.42 15.64 -6.79
C PHE A 30 -2.70 15.41 -7.61
N GLU A 31 -3.25 16.44 -8.25
CA GLU A 31 -4.40 16.29 -9.15
C GLU A 31 -4.10 15.32 -10.29
N GLN A 32 -2.89 15.40 -10.86
CA GLN A 32 -2.48 14.49 -11.91
C GLN A 32 -2.27 13.06 -11.41
N GLU A 33 -1.77 12.87 -10.17
CA GLU A 33 -1.72 11.54 -9.54
C GLU A 33 -3.12 10.92 -9.44
N MET A 34 -4.13 11.72 -9.06
CA MET A 34 -5.51 11.23 -8.97
C MET A 34 -6.05 10.75 -10.31
N GLU A 35 -5.69 11.42 -11.41
CA GLU A 35 -6.12 11.03 -12.76
C GLU A 35 -5.27 9.90 -13.35
N LEU A 36 -3.95 10.05 -13.30
CA LEU A 36 -3.02 9.19 -14.06
C LEU A 36 -2.66 7.90 -13.31
N ILE A 37 -2.71 7.91 -11.97
CA ILE A 37 -2.40 6.74 -11.14
C ILE A 37 -3.70 6.17 -10.55
N PHE A 38 -4.38 6.91 -9.67
CA PHE A 38 -5.54 6.38 -8.93
C PHE A 38 -6.79 6.21 -9.80
N GLY A 39 -6.91 6.95 -10.89
CA GLY A 39 -7.96 6.78 -11.89
C GLY A 39 -7.75 5.60 -12.84
N ARG A 40 -6.55 4.98 -12.83
CA ARG A 40 -6.20 3.93 -13.80
C ARG A 40 -5.73 2.62 -13.18
N ALA A 41 -4.99 2.70 -12.07
CA ALA A 41 -4.46 1.51 -11.40
C ALA A 41 -5.57 0.59 -10.89
N TRP A 42 -5.26 -0.70 -10.75
CA TRP A 42 -6.09 -1.62 -9.98
C TRP A 42 -5.89 -1.34 -8.49
N LEU A 43 -6.94 -0.93 -7.83
CA LEU A 43 -6.96 -0.57 -6.42
C LEU A 43 -7.62 -1.67 -5.59
N PHE A 44 -7.01 -2.04 -4.47
CA PHE A 44 -7.62 -2.98 -3.52
C PHE A 44 -8.85 -2.34 -2.87
N LEU A 45 -9.94 -3.08 -2.83
CA LEU A 45 -11.22 -2.60 -2.30
C LEU A 45 -11.58 -3.28 -0.97
N CYS A 46 -11.58 -4.60 -0.96
CA CYS A 46 -11.90 -5.40 0.23
C CYS A 46 -11.42 -6.84 0.05
N HIS A 47 -11.55 -7.65 1.09
CA HIS A 47 -11.40 -9.10 0.99
C HIS A 47 -12.77 -9.76 0.91
N GLU A 48 -12.91 -10.85 0.14
CA GLU A 48 -14.18 -11.55 -0.05
C GLU A 48 -14.84 -12.02 1.25
N THR A 49 -14.04 -12.22 2.31
CA THR A 49 -14.57 -12.60 3.63
C THR A 49 -15.33 -11.49 4.33
N GLN A 50 -15.25 -10.26 3.87
CA GLN A 50 -16.05 -9.14 4.37
C GLN A 50 -17.45 -9.07 3.74
N ILE A 51 -17.62 -9.74 2.59
CA ILE A 51 -18.87 -9.71 1.82
C ILE A 51 -19.29 -11.15 1.43
N ARG A 52 -19.52 -12.03 2.41
CA ARG A 52 -19.75 -13.48 2.19
C ARG A 52 -21.13 -13.79 1.63
N ASN A 53 -22.14 -13.10 2.12
CA ASN A 53 -23.53 -13.43 1.85
C ASN A 53 -24.18 -12.46 0.85
N PRO A 54 -25.17 -12.88 0.07
CA PRO A 54 -25.92 -11.97 -0.78
C PRO A 54 -26.46 -10.76 -0.02
N GLY A 55 -26.14 -9.56 -0.53
CA GLY A 55 -26.47 -8.29 0.09
C GLY A 55 -25.42 -7.74 1.06
N ASP A 56 -24.42 -8.54 1.44
CA ASP A 56 -23.28 -8.00 2.17
C ASP A 56 -22.58 -6.95 1.29
N PHE A 57 -22.21 -5.84 1.92
CA PHE A 57 -21.52 -4.76 1.24
C PHE A 57 -20.39 -4.19 2.11
N PHE A 58 -19.41 -3.63 1.41
CA PHE A 58 -18.31 -2.90 1.99
C PHE A 58 -18.08 -1.60 1.19
N GLU A 59 -17.94 -0.45 1.87
CA GLU A 59 -17.59 0.82 1.25
C GLU A 59 -16.08 0.96 1.18
N ALA A 60 -15.53 1.08 -0.03
CA ALA A 60 -14.10 1.20 -0.28
C ALA A 60 -13.77 2.51 -0.99
N PRO A 61 -12.61 3.15 -0.67
CA PRO A 61 -12.11 4.29 -1.43
C PRO A 61 -11.48 3.84 -2.75
N MET A 62 -11.72 4.62 -3.81
CA MET A 62 -11.05 4.50 -5.10
C MET A 62 -10.59 5.88 -5.56
N GLY A 63 -9.36 6.28 -5.23
CA GLY A 63 -8.91 7.64 -5.42
C GLY A 63 -9.79 8.60 -4.62
N ARG A 64 -10.50 9.50 -5.32
CA ARG A 64 -11.45 10.43 -4.69
C ARG A 64 -12.89 9.92 -4.61
N ASP A 65 -13.19 8.83 -5.30
CA ASP A 65 -14.50 8.19 -5.26
C ASP A 65 -14.60 7.19 -4.12
N ASN A 66 -15.83 6.96 -3.66
CA ASN A 66 -16.17 5.82 -2.81
C ASN A 66 -17.05 4.86 -3.60
N VAL A 67 -16.78 3.58 -3.46
CA VAL A 67 -17.55 2.51 -4.11
C VAL A 67 -18.16 1.57 -3.08
N LEU A 68 -19.35 1.06 -3.38
CA LEU A 68 -19.99 -0.02 -2.64
C LEU A 68 -19.66 -1.33 -3.33
N VAL A 69 -18.86 -2.16 -2.70
CA VAL A 69 -18.56 -3.52 -3.14
C VAL A 69 -19.63 -4.43 -2.56
N VAL A 70 -20.43 -5.06 -3.40
CA VAL A 70 -21.67 -5.75 -2.98
C VAL A 70 -21.72 -7.17 -3.50
N ARG A 71 -21.92 -8.16 -2.61
CA ARG A 71 -22.21 -9.55 -3.00
C ARG A 71 -23.60 -9.65 -3.59
N GLN A 72 -23.71 -10.13 -4.81
CA GLN A 72 -24.96 -10.31 -5.51
C GLN A 72 -25.66 -11.63 -5.13
N LYS A 73 -26.92 -11.78 -5.52
CA LYS A 73 -27.73 -12.98 -5.22
C LYS A 73 -27.21 -14.25 -5.90
N ASP A 74 -26.56 -14.10 -7.04
CA ASP A 74 -25.94 -15.20 -7.81
C ASP A 74 -24.52 -15.52 -7.35
N GLY A 75 -24.03 -14.84 -6.29
CA GLY A 75 -22.69 -15.00 -5.76
C GLY A 75 -21.63 -14.13 -6.43
N SER A 76 -21.94 -13.43 -7.51
CA SER A 76 -21.01 -12.47 -8.13
C SER A 76 -20.80 -11.25 -7.23
N ILE A 77 -19.79 -10.45 -7.54
CA ILE A 77 -19.49 -9.20 -6.84
C ILE A 77 -19.67 -8.05 -7.83
N LYS A 78 -20.23 -6.93 -7.35
CA LYS A 78 -20.28 -5.67 -8.07
C LYS A 78 -19.66 -4.57 -7.24
N ALA A 79 -19.01 -3.61 -7.88
CA ALA A 79 -18.56 -2.37 -7.27
C ALA A 79 -19.28 -1.19 -7.93
N LEU A 80 -20.04 -0.46 -7.16
CA LEU A 80 -20.96 0.59 -7.60
C LEU A 80 -20.50 1.91 -7.00
N LEU A 81 -20.42 2.98 -7.78
CA LEU A 81 -20.17 4.31 -7.24
C LEU A 81 -21.22 4.65 -6.18
N ASN A 82 -20.78 5.04 -4.98
CA ASN A 82 -21.67 5.43 -3.88
C ASN A 82 -22.23 6.85 -4.09
N THR A 83 -22.80 7.08 -5.29
CA THR A 83 -23.23 8.40 -5.73
C THR A 83 -24.61 8.34 -6.36
N CYS A 84 -25.60 8.99 -5.73
CA CYS A 84 -26.97 9.04 -6.22
C CYS A 84 -27.06 9.80 -7.56
N ALA A 85 -27.65 9.16 -8.57
CA ALA A 85 -27.81 9.75 -9.89
C ALA A 85 -28.65 11.04 -9.91
N HIS A 86 -29.44 11.31 -8.86
CA HIS A 86 -30.25 12.53 -8.78
C HIS A 86 -29.41 13.78 -8.54
N ARG A 87 -28.66 13.85 -7.43
CA ARG A 87 -27.87 15.02 -7.02
C ARG A 87 -26.59 14.66 -6.27
N GLY A 88 -25.97 13.52 -6.57
CA GLY A 88 -24.64 13.15 -6.12
C GLY A 88 -24.49 12.75 -4.64
N ASN A 89 -25.56 12.72 -3.83
CA ASN A 89 -25.44 12.32 -2.44
C ASN A 89 -25.09 10.84 -2.31
N ALA A 90 -24.27 10.49 -1.31
CA ALA A 90 -24.00 9.09 -0.98
C ALA A 90 -25.30 8.33 -0.70
N VAL A 91 -25.47 7.15 -1.33
CA VAL A 91 -26.67 6.33 -1.15
C VAL A 91 -26.56 5.41 0.07
N CYS A 92 -25.34 5.12 0.51
CA CYS A 92 -25.03 4.39 1.73
C CYS A 92 -24.02 5.21 2.55
N ARG A 93 -24.21 5.25 3.88
CA ARG A 93 -23.33 5.94 4.82
C ARG A 93 -22.71 5.00 5.83
N ALA A 94 -23.03 3.72 5.74
CA ALA A 94 -22.41 2.68 6.54
C ALA A 94 -21.20 2.11 5.79
N GLU A 95 -20.15 1.81 6.53
CA GLU A 95 -18.93 1.25 5.97
C GLU A 95 -19.11 -0.19 5.50
N GLU A 96 -19.90 -0.97 6.24
CA GLU A 96 -20.21 -2.37 5.93
C GLU A 96 -21.58 -2.77 6.46
N GLY A 97 -22.10 -3.86 5.98
CA GLY A 97 -23.37 -4.40 6.44
C GLY A 97 -24.02 -5.32 5.44
N ASN A 98 -25.32 -5.64 5.65
CA ASN A 98 -26.14 -6.39 4.72
C ASN A 98 -27.38 -5.58 4.34
N ALA A 99 -27.59 -5.35 3.07
CA ALA A 99 -28.68 -4.56 2.54
C ALA A 99 -29.47 -5.31 1.46
N LYS A 100 -30.77 -5.05 1.40
CA LYS A 100 -31.64 -5.49 0.28
C LYS A 100 -31.72 -4.42 -0.80
N SER A 101 -31.47 -3.16 -0.44
CA SER A 101 -31.50 -1.99 -1.30
C SER A 101 -30.82 -0.82 -0.60
N PHE A 102 -30.36 0.17 -1.35
CA PHE A 102 -29.80 1.42 -0.84
C PHE A 102 -30.81 2.55 -1.05
N LEU A 103 -31.00 3.38 -0.03
CA LEU A 103 -31.93 4.51 -0.07
C LEU A 103 -31.14 5.81 0.08
N CYS A 104 -31.16 6.65 -0.94
CA CYS A 104 -30.62 7.98 -0.85
C CYS A 104 -31.42 8.82 0.15
N THR A 105 -30.77 9.22 1.24
CA THR A 105 -31.42 9.97 2.34
C THR A 105 -31.77 11.40 1.97
N TYR A 106 -31.32 11.90 0.79
CA TYR A 106 -31.60 13.25 0.37
C TYR A 106 -33.03 13.40 -0.20
N HIS A 107 -33.43 12.55 -1.18
CA HIS A 107 -34.74 12.66 -1.82
C HIS A 107 -35.45 11.28 -2.00
N GLY A 108 -34.98 10.27 -1.29
CA GLY A 108 -35.67 8.97 -1.27
C GLY A 108 -35.54 8.12 -2.53
N TRP A 109 -34.59 8.46 -3.45
CA TRP A 109 -34.31 7.54 -4.56
C TRP A 109 -33.72 6.23 -4.01
N SER A 110 -34.26 5.10 -4.47
CA SER A 110 -33.85 3.81 -3.98
C SER A 110 -33.28 2.91 -5.08
N TYR A 111 -32.18 2.23 -4.74
CA TYR A 111 -31.41 1.38 -5.65
C TYR A 111 -31.36 -0.05 -5.15
N GLY A 112 -31.43 -1.01 -6.06
CA GLY A 112 -31.16 -2.42 -5.73
C GLY A 112 -29.68 -2.62 -5.40
N ILE A 113 -29.37 -3.78 -4.81
CA ILE A 113 -27.97 -4.20 -4.60
C ILE A 113 -27.21 -4.39 -5.94
N ASP A 114 -27.94 -4.53 -7.03
CA ASP A 114 -27.44 -4.60 -8.41
C ASP A 114 -27.20 -3.21 -9.04
N GLY A 115 -27.40 -2.15 -8.29
CA GLY A 115 -27.25 -0.75 -8.73
C GLY A 115 -28.45 -0.19 -9.48
N ARG A 116 -29.44 -0.98 -9.88
CA ARG A 116 -30.60 -0.50 -10.65
C ARG A 116 -31.46 0.45 -9.81
N LEU A 117 -31.93 1.54 -10.42
CA LEU A 117 -32.89 2.45 -9.79
C LEU A 117 -34.26 1.76 -9.65
N LYS A 118 -34.71 1.53 -8.43
CA LYS A 118 -35.97 0.83 -8.10
C LYS A 118 -37.11 1.79 -7.86
N GLY A 119 -36.90 2.83 -7.03
CA GLY A 119 -37.95 3.72 -6.60
C GLY A 119 -37.55 5.20 -6.72
N VAL A 120 -38.50 6.01 -7.17
CA VAL A 120 -38.39 7.46 -7.24
C VAL A 120 -39.65 8.05 -6.64
N PRO A 121 -39.57 8.80 -5.51
CA PRO A 121 -40.72 9.44 -4.91
C PRO A 121 -41.38 10.42 -5.90
N GLY A 122 -42.70 10.37 -5.98
CA GLY A 122 -43.44 11.25 -6.86
C GLY A 122 -43.26 11.00 -8.36
N MET A 123 -42.80 9.82 -8.74
CA MET A 123 -42.57 9.42 -10.13
C MET A 123 -43.68 9.82 -11.08
N LYS A 124 -44.95 9.55 -10.70
CA LYS A 124 -46.12 9.87 -11.52
C LYS A 124 -46.41 11.38 -11.52
N ASN A 125 -46.33 12.03 -10.36
CA ASN A 125 -46.82 13.40 -10.19
C ASN A 125 -45.77 14.47 -10.52
N PHE A 126 -44.49 14.19 -10.31
CA PHE A 126 -43.41 15.16 -10.48
C PHE A 126 -42.56 14.88 -11.71
N TYR A 127 -42.55 13.63 -12.19
CA TYR A 127 -41.81 13.24 -13.38
C TYR A 127 -42.72 12.83 -14.54
N ASN A 128 -44.03 13.03 -14.40
CA ASN A 128 -45.06 12.60 -15.38
C ASN A 128 -44.98 11.12 -15.79
N GLY A 129 -44.36 10.29 -14.96
CA GLY A 129 -44.09 8.89 -15.27
C GLY A 129 -42.98 8.65 -16.29
N ASP A 130 -42.25 9.68 -16.70
CA ASP A 130 -41.38 9.69 -17.91
C ASP A 130 -39.89 9.60 -17.60
N LEU A 131 -39.50 9.38 -16.33
CA LEU A 131 -38.08 9.21 -15.98
C LEU A 131 -37.63 7.78 -16.33
N ASP A 132 -36.65 7.68 -17.21
CA ASP A 132 -36.02 6.38 -17.54
C ASP A 132 -35.15 5.87 -16.37
N LYS A 133 -35.72 4.93 -15.60
CA LYS A 133 -34.99 4.34 -14.47
C LYS A 133 -33.77 3.52 -14.90
N ALA A 134 -33.76 2.98 -16.11
CA ALA A 134 -32.65 2.16 -16.60
C ALA A 134 -31.39 3.03 -16.84
N ALA A 135 -31.58 4.28 -17.25
CA ALA A 135 -30.51 5.23 -17.47
C ALA A 135 -29.93 5.83 -16.18
N HIS A 136 -30.62 5.69 -15.04
CA HIS A 136 -30.29 6.38 -13.79
C HIS A 136 -29.97 5.44 -12.62
N GLY A 137 -29.42 4.26 -12.91
CA GLY A 137 -28.81 3.38 -11.90
C GLY A 137 -27.53 3.96 -11.30
N LEU A 138 -27.02 3.33 -10.24
CA LEU A 138 -25.66 3.56 -9.76
C LEU A 138 -24.69 3.06 -10.84
N ARG A 139 -23.66 3.84 -11.12
CA ARG A 139 -22.63 3.45 -12.09
C ARG A 139 -21.76 2.36 -11.51
N GLU A 140 -21.52 1.32 -12.28
CA GLU A 140 -20.56 0.27 -11.98
C GLU A 140 -19.16 0.78 -12.39
N ILE A 141 -18.11 0.41 -11.65
CA ILE A 141 -16.72 0.71 -12.05
C ILE A 141 -16.39 -0.07 -13.34
N ALA A 142 -15.32 0.34 -14.03
CA ALA A 142 -15.01 -0.22 -15.33
C ALA A 142 -14.66 -1.71 -15.30
N GLN A 143 -13.81 -2.12 -14.35
CA GLN A 143 -13.43 -3.53 -14.20
C GLN A 143 -13.30 -3.88 -12.72
N LEU A 144 -13.64 -5.13 -12.38
CA LEU A 144 -13.55 -5.73 -11.05
C LEU A 144 -13.02 -7.15 -11.18
N ALA A 145 -12.05 -7.52 -10.37
CA ALA A 145 -11.51 -8.87 -10.32
C ALA A 145 -11.02 -9.21 -8.91
N SER A 146 -10.80 -10.50 -8.65
CA SER A 146 -10.34 -10.99 -7.35
C SER A 146 -9.14 -11.91 -7.53
N TYR A 147 -8.12 -11.78 -6.69
CA TYR A 147 -6.99 -12.67 -6.58
C TYR A 147 -6.85 -13.14 -5.13
N ARG A 148 -6.90 -14.46 -4.89
CA ARG A 148 -6.83 -15.04 -3.52
C ARG A 148 -7.84 -14.44 -2.52
N GLY A 149 -9.00 -14.00 -3.00
CA GLY A 149 -10.01 -13.33 -2.16
C GLY A 149 -9.80 -11.82 -1.99
N PHE A 150 -8.69 -11.27 -2.44
CA PHE A 150 -8.44 -9.83 -2.49
C PHE A 150 -9.16 -9.25 -3.71
N VAL A 151 -10.14 -8.40 -3.48
CA VAL A 151 -10.98 -7.80 -4.52
C VAL A 151 -10.37 -6.47 -4.95
N PHE A 152 -10.12 -6.32 -6.24
CA PHE A 152 -9.58 -5.13 -6.86
C PHE A 152 -10.54 -4.54 -7.87
N GLY A 153 -10.47 -3.22 -8.05
CA GLY A 153 -11.23 -2.50 -9.06
C GLY A 153 -10.39 -1.43 -9.76
N THR A 154 -10.78 -1.10 -10.97
CA THR A 154 -10.20 0.02 -11.72
C THR A 154 -11.27 0.83 -12.42
N HIS A 155 -11.04 2.15 -12.56
CA HIS A 155 -11.87 3.04 -13.36
C HIS A 155 -11.53 3.01 -14.85
N ASP A 156 -10.39 2.43 -15.24
CA ASP A 156 -9.92 2.39 -16.62
C ASP A 156 -10.45 1.13 -17.34
N PRO A 157 -11.34 1.29 -18.33
CA PRO A 157 -11.85 0.15 -19.10
C PRO A 157 -10.78 -0.50 -20.01
N THR A 158 -9.64 0.17 -20.19
CA THR A 158 -8.52 -0.32 -21.02
C THR A 158 -7.43 -0.99 -20.19
N ALA A 159 -7.58 -1.01 -18.86
CA ALA A 159 -6.61 -1.66 -17.98
C ALA A 159 -6.45 -3.15 -18.35
N PRO A 160 -5.22 -3.69 -18.30
CA PRO A 160 -4.98 -5.12 -18.50
C PRO A 160 -5.73 -5.94 -17.44
N PRO A 161 -5.99 -7.22 -17.68
CA PRO A 161 -6.53 -8.12 -16.66
C PRO A 161 -5.73 -8.02 -15.36
N LEU A 162 -6.40 -8.20 -14.20
CA LEU A 162 -5.75 -8.09 -12.89
C LEU A 162 -4.50 -8.99 -12.76
N ASP A 163 -4.55 -10.21 -13.28
CA ASP A 163 -3.42 -11.14 -13.22
C ASP A 163 -2.18 -10.61 -13.98
N ASP A 164 -2.42 -9.94 -15.11
CA ASP A 164 -1.36 -9.33 -15.90
C ASP A 164 -0.82 -8.06 -15.21
N TYR A 165 -1.71 -7.26 -14.60
CA TYR A 165 -1.31 -6.09 -13.81
C TYR A 165 -0.47 -6.50 -12.60
N LEU A 166 -0.92 -7.47 -11.81
CA LEU A 166 -0.16 -7.95 -10.65
C LEU A 166 1.19 -8.55 -11.08
N GLY A 167 1.25 -9.17 -12.23
CA GLY A 167 2.44 -9.86 -12.70
C GLY A 167 2.94 -10.89 -11.68
N ALA A 168 4.16 -11.32 -11.77
CA ALA A 168 4.72 -12.27 -10.81
C ALA A 168 4.98 -11.62 -9.44
N THR A 169 5.45 -10.37 -9.42
CA THR A 169 5.80 -9.66 -8.17
C THR A 169 4.57 -9.29 -7.35
N GLY A 170 3.52 -8.77 -7.98
CA GLY A 170 2.28 -8.44 -7.29
C GLY A 170 1.57 -9.68 -6.72
N ARG A 171 1.50 -10.77 -7.50
CA ARG A 171 0.95 -12.05 -7.01
C ARG A 171 1.76 -12.58 -5.84
N LEU A 172 3.10 -12.63 -5.95
CA LEU A 172 3.97 -13.04 -4.84
C LEU A 172 3.69 -12.19 -3.58
N GLY A 173 3.52 -10.88 -3.75
CA GLY A 173 3.22 -9.98 -2.63
C GLY A 173 1.96 -10.38 -1.86
N ILE A 174 0.90 -10.75 -2.57
CA ILE A 174 -0.35 -11.23 -1.95
C ILE A 174 -0.17 -12.65 -1.38
N ASP A 175 0.53 -13.52 -2.11
CA ASP A 175 0.75 -14.91 -1.69
C ASP A 175 1.60 -15.01 -0.42
N LEU A 176 2.46 -14.04 -0.10
CA LEU A 176 3.18 -13.97 1.18
C LEU A 176 2.24 -13.92 2.41
N LEU A 177 0.99 -13.50 2.21
CA LEU A 177 -0.05 -13.58 3.23
C LEU A 177 -1.02 -14.75 2.96
N ALA A 178 -1.52 -14.86 1.74
CA ALA A 178 -2.58 -15.82 1.39
C ALA A 178 -2.12 -17.28 1.39
N ALA A 179 -0.83 -17.56 1.17
CA ALA A 179 -0.29 -18.92 1.21
C ALA A 179 -0.12 -19.49 2.62
N LYS A 180 -0.41 -18.72 3.66
CA LYS A 180 -0.44 -19.20 5.05
C LYS A 180 -1.63 -20.12 5.35
N GLY A 181 -2.60 -20.23 4.44
CA GLY A 181 -3.80 -21.03 4.57
C GLY A 181 -5.08 -20.21 4.38
N ALA A 182 -6.22 -20.78 4.76
CA ALA A 182 -7.49 -20.06 4.73
C ALA A 182 -7.50 -18.94 5.77
N ILE A 183 -7.60 -17.71 5.31
CA ILE A 183 -7.60 -16.51 6.14
C ILE A 183 -8.90 -15.73 6.00
N GLU A 184 -9.23 -14.95 7.02
CA GLU A 184 -10.36 -14.02 6.98
C GLU A 184 -10.00 -12.69 7.62
N VAL A 185 -10.65 -11.62 7.17
CA VAL A 185 -10.53 -10.31 7.82
C VAL A 185 -11.23 -10.36 9.18
N VAL A 186 -10.52 -9.92 10.20
CA VAL A 186 -11.08 -9.66 11.53
C VAL A 186 -11.99 -8.44 11.43
N PRO A 187 -13.24 -8.49 11.92
CA PRO A 187 -14.13 -7.34 11.92
C PRO A 187 -13.53 -6.11 12.61
N GLY A 188 -13.74 -4.95 12.02
CA GLY A 188 -13.19 -3.68 12.48
C GLY A 188 -11.87 -3.32 11.79
N ILE A 189 -11.92 -2.23 11.02
CA ILE A 189 -10.75 -1.67 10.34
C ILE A 189 -10.25 -0.50 11.16
N GLN A 190 -8.95 -0.48 11.45
CA GLN A 190 -8.33 0.66 12.10
C GLN A 190 -8.09 1.75 11.06
N LYS A 191 -8.51 2.98 11.35
CA LYS A 191 -8.42 4.12 10.44
C LYS A 191 -7.90 5.32 11.18
N PHE A 192 -6.94 6.02 10.58
CA PHE A 192 -6.42 7.28 11.10
C PHE A 192 -5.78 8.09 9.97
N VAL A 193 -5.54 9.37 10.22
CA VAL A 193 -4.91 10.27 9.26
C VAL A 193 -3.55 10.68 9.79
N ILE A 194 -2.55 10.63 8.91
CA ILE A 194 -1.23 11.19 9.15
C ILE A 194 -1.05 12.43 8.26
N ASN A 195 -0.46 13.49 8.80
CA ASN A 195 -0.17 14.71 8.07
C ASN A 195 1.05 14.53 7.16
N CYS A 196 0.98 13.57 6.25
CA CYS A 196 2.07 13.24 5.35
C CYS A 196 1.61 13.02 3.92
N ASN A 197 2.54 13.18 2.98
CA ASN A 197 2.32 12.75 1.60
C ASN A 197 2.34 11.22 1.52
N TRP A 198 1.42 10.63 0.75
CA TRP A 198 1.26 9.19 0.62
C TRP A 198 2.52 8.45 0.17
N LYS A 199 3.39 9.10 -0.60
CA LYS A 199 4.63 8.50 -1.11
C LYS A 199 5.63 8.20 0.01
N PHE A 200 5.71 9.03 1.06
CA PHE A 200 6.53 8.71 2.24
C PHE A 200 6.03 7.48 2.97
N ALA A 201 4.72 7.36 3.13
CA ALA A 201 4.12 6.20 3.77
C ALA A 201 4.25 4.91 2.92
N VAL A 202 4.53 5.02 1.62
CA VAL A 202 4.74 3.89 0.71
C VAL A 202 6.22 3.51 0.63
N ASP A 203 7.13 4.45 0.46
CA ASP A 203 8.55 4.13 0.26
C ASP A 203 9.22 3.57 1.53
N ASN A 204 8.70 3.93 2.71
CA ASN A 204 9.15 3.42 4.01
C ASN A 204 9.05 1.88 4.13
N LEU A 205 8.22 1.22 3.32
CA LEU A 205 8.05 -0.24 3.34
C LEU A 205 9.32 -1.00 2.98
N PHE A 206 10.18 -0.38 2.19
CA PHE A 206 11.42 -0.97 1.70
C PHE A 206 12.64 -0.59 2.54
N ASP A 207 12.43 0.31 3.51
CA ASP A 207 13.48 0.83 4.36
C ASP A 207 13.66 -0.04 5.61
N TRP A 208 14.60 -0.95 5.56
CA TRP A 208 14.89 -1.87 6.67
C TRP A 208 16.12 -1.46 7.50
N TYR A 209 16.58 -0.23 7.34
CA TYR A 209 17.66 0.31 8.17
C TYR A 209 17.19 1.37 9.16
N HIS A 210 16.02 2.01 8.95
CA HIS A 210 15.46 2.97 9.89
C HIS A 210 14.99 2.34 11.23
N PRO A 211 14.55 1.05 11.32
CA PRO A 211 13.91 0.54 12.54
C PRO A 211 14.78 0.69 13.79
N GLN A 212 16.09 0.56 13.66
CA GLN A 212 17.03 0.67 14.77
C GLN A 212 17.16 2.11 15.33
N VAL A 213 16.86 3.09 14.52
CA VAL A 213 16.88 4.50 14.89
C VAL A 213 15.49 4.99 15.27
N THR A 214 14.54 4.83 14.36
CA THR A 214 13.17 5.33 14.49
C THR A 214 12.42 4.60 15.61
N HIS A 215 12.54 3.27 15.67
CA HIS A 215 11.81 2.43 16.63
C HIS A 215 12.66 1.98 17.81
N ALA A 216 13.74 2.67 18.11
CA ALA A 216 14.64 2.28 19.20
C ALA A 216 13.91 2.08 20.54
N SER A 217 12.89 2.90 20.83
CA SER A 217 12.08 2.80 22.04
C SER A 217 11.24 1.50 22.08
N ALA A 218 10.69 1.08 20.92
CA ALA A 218 9.90 -0.13 20.82
C ALA A 218 10.73 -1.40 21.03
N PHE A 219 12.01 -1.36 20.67
CA PHE A 219 12.94 -2.48 20.86
C PHE A 219 13.60 -2.54 22.23
N THR A 220 13.21 -1.66 23.16
CA THR A 220 13.66 -1.71 24.54
C THR A 220 13.15 -3.01 25.20
N PRO A 221 14.00 -3.73 26.00
CA PRO A 221 13.60 -4.97 26.65
C PRO A 221 12.33 -4.80 27.47
N GLY A 222 11.36 -5.67 27.25
CA GLY A 222 10.06 -5.68 27.97
C GLY A 222 8.98 -4.81 27.33
N VAL A 223 9.29 -3.95 26.35
CA VAL A 223 8.29 -3.16 25.62
C VAL A 223 7.66 -3.98 24.50
N PHE A 224 8.48 -4.72 23.76
CA PHE A 224 8.02 -5.56 22.65
C PHE A 224 8.26 -7.04 22.98
N PRO A 225 7.21 -7.90 23.04
CA PRO A 225 7.39 -9.32 23.31
C PRO A 225 8.28 -9.97 22.24
N GLY A 226 9.41 -10.53 22.65
CA GLY A 226 10.36 -11.20 21.76
C GLY A 226 11.27 -10.26 20.99
N ALA A 227 11.26 -8.96 21.27
CA ALA A 227 12.24 -8.04 20.71
C ALA A 227 13.65 -8.44 21.16
N PRO A 228 14.64 -8.50 20.24
CA PRO A 228 16.02 -8.62 20.64
C PRO A 228 16.39 -7.42 21.51
N SER A 229 17.17 -7.68 22.59
CA SER A 229 17.72 -6.59 23.38
C SER A 229 18.67 -5.78 22.51
N VAL A 230 18.22 -4.64 22.02
CA VAL A 230 19.07 -3.66 21.38
C VAL A 230 19.62 -2.76 22.48
N GLU A 231 20.92 -2.65 22.54
CA GLU A 231 21.55 -1.65 23.39
C GLU A 231 21.25 -0.28 22.75
N VAL A 232 20.29 0.44 23.32
CA VAL A 232 19.92 1.78 22.83
C VAL A 232 21.05 2.72 23.28
N VAL A 233 21.91 3.06 22.35
CA VAL A 233 22.96 4.05 22.58
C VAL A 233 22.35 5.46 22.47
N GLY A 234 21.81 5.94 23.58
CA GLY A 234 21.35 7.32 23.71
C GLY A 234 19.94 7.61 23.11
N ASN A 235 19.48 8.84 23.33
CA ASN A 235 18.27 9.36 22.69
C ASN A 235 18.63 9.78 21.26
N PRO A 236 18.09 9.14 20.21
CA PRO A 236 18.44 9.47 18.81
C PRO A 236 18.09 10.92 18.42
N SER A 237 17.19 11.58 19.14
CA SER A 237 16.89 13.02 18.92
C SER A 237 17.95 13.95 19.53
N VAL A 238 18.89 13.44 20.31
CA VAL A 238 19.99 14.18 20.93
C VAL A 238 21.25 13.35 20.78
N ILE A 239 21.67 13.06 19.56
CA ILE A 239 23.02 12.58 19.31
C ILE A 239 23.93 13.81 19.52
N ASP A 240 24.57 13.87 20.67
CA ASP A 240 25.68 14.79 20.88
C ASP A 240 26.83 14.32 19.99
N THR A 241 26.94 14.94 18.82
CA THR A 241 28.06 14.69 17.91
C THR A 241 29.36 15.26 18.41
N GLY A 242 29.37 15.91 19.61
CA GLY A 242 30.55 16.51 20.21
C GLY A 242 31.64 15.50 20.61
N ASP A 243 31.27 14.25 20.89
CA ASP A 243 32.22 13.18 21.22
C ASP A 243 32.70 12.37 20.00
N VAL A 244 32.09 12.61 18.81
CA VAL A 244 32.61 12.03 17.56
C VAL A 244 33.77 12.90 17.09
N GLN A 245 35.00 12.56 17.47
CA GLN A 245 36.19 13.21 16.95
C GLN A 245 36.27 12.95 15.44
N MET A 246 35.92 13.98 14.67
CA MET A 246 36.17 14.01 13.23
C MET A 246 37.65 14.26 12.99
N GLU A 247 38.47 13.23 12.97
CA GLU A 247 39.82 13.34 12.45
C GLU A 247 39.77 13.51 10.95
N GLY A 248 40.03 14.73 10.47
CA GLY A 248 40.47 14.99 9.12
C GLY A 248 39.41 14.87 8.01
N GLY A 249 38.22 15.50 8.12
CA GLY A 249 37.36 15.80 6.96
C GLY A 249 36.96 14.61 6.09
N GLY A 250 37.03 13.41 6.63
CA GLY A 250 36.59 12.17 5.95
C GLY A 250 35.14 11.81 6.27
N ASP A 251 34.56 10.99 5.42
CA ASP A 251 33.24 10.37 5.65
C ASP A 251 33.25 9.70 7.03
N LEU A 252 32.19 9.91 7.80
CA LEU A 252 31.93 9.14 9.00
C LEU A 252 31.71 7.69 8.56
N ASP A 253 32.75 6.89 8.56
CA ASP A 253 32.66 5.45 8.38
C ASP A 253 32.19 4.81 9.70
N ILE A 254 31.00 5.24 10.15
CA ILE A 254 30.34 4.61 11.29
C ILE A 254 29.89 3.26 10.77
N PRO A 255 30.39 2.14 11.33
CA PRO A 255 29.90 0.84 10.91
C PRO A 255 28.38 0.82 10.98
N VAL A 256 27.71 0.44 9.90
CA VAL A 256 26.23 0.30 9.87
C VAL A 256 25.74 -0.52 11.07
N THR A 257 26.54 -1.48 11.53
CA THR A 257 26.33 -2.25 12.76
C THR A 257 26.23 -1.40 14.03
N THR A 258 26.77 -0.19 14.07
CA THR A 258 26.69 0.70 15.23
C THR A 258 25.41 1.52 15.24
N ILE A 259 24.89 1.90 14.06
CA ILE A 259 23.66 2.68 13.93
C ILE A 259 22.45 1.75 13.82
N THR A 260 22.56 0.66 13.05
CA THR A 260 21.45 -0.23 12.73
C THR A 260 21.48 -1.55 13.51
N GLY A 261 22.48 -1.75 14.36
CA GLY A 261 22.64 -2.96 15.18
C GLY A 261 23.00 -4.24 14.41
N THR A 262 22.59 -4.38 13.16
CA THR A 262 22.87 -5.56 12.33
C THR A 262 22.81 -5.26 10.84
N THR A 263 23.84 -5.65 10.10
CA THR A 263 23.68 -5.93 8.66
C THR A 263 23.11 -7.33 8.53
N PHE A 264 22.03 -7.48 7.78
CA PHE A 264 21.45 -8.76 7.46
C PHE A 264 21.18 -8.86 5.97
N ASP A 265 21.16 -10.11 5.47
CA ASP A 265 20.86 -10.36 4.08
C ASP A 265 19.42 -9.90 3.79
N GLN A 266 19.29 -9.06 2.79
CA GLN A 266 18.03 -8.56 2.28
C GLN A 266 17.82 -9.03 0.86
N VAL A 267 16.57 -9.04 0.47
CA VAL A 267 16.15 -9.25 -0.91
C VAL A 267 15.16 -8.16 -1.29
N VAL A 268 15.39 -7.58 -2.46
CA VAL A 268 14.41 -6.69 -3.10
C VAL A 268 13.91 -7.39 -4.35
N VAL A 269 12.60 -7.48 -4.51
CA VAL A 269 11.95 -7.96 -5.73
C VAL A 269 11.23 -6.78 -6.34
N ILE A 270 11.50 -6.51 -7.61
CA ILE A 270 10.88 -5.41 -8.36
C ILE A 270 10.07 -5.97 -9.52
N GLY A 271 8.98 -5.31 -9.85
CA GLY A 271 8.06 -5.75 -10.89
C GLY A 271 7.53 -4.61 -11.74
N GLU A 272 6.87 -4.98 -12.80
CA GLU A 272 6.20 -4.05 -13.70
C GLU A 272 5.19 -3.19 -12.92
N TYR A 273 4.83 -2.04 -13.47
CA TYR A 273 3.90 -1.06 -12.90
C TYR A 273 4.30 -0.45 -11.55
N GLY A 274 5.46 -0.85 -10.98
CA GLY A 274 5.96 -0.33 -9.71
C GLY A 274 5.70 -1.25 -8.51
N HIS A 275 5.25 -2.48 -8.73
CA HIS A 275 5.18 -3.45 -7.65
C HIS A 275 6.56 -3.75 -7.10
N GLY A 276 6.66 -3.89 -5.79
CA GLY A 276 7.94 -4.19 -5.16
C GLY A 276 7.80 -4.94 -3.85
N ILE A 277 8.84 -5.64 -3.45
CA ILE A 277 8.97 -6.29 -2.15
C ILE A 277 10.38 -5.99 -1.64
N GLY A 278 10.52 -5.54 -0.42
CA GLY A 278 11.84 -5.29 0.18
C GLY A 278 11.91 -5.78 1.61
N GLY A 279 13.08 -6.29 2.01
CA GLY A 279 13.32 -6.68 3.39
C GLY A 279 14.18 -7.92 3.57
N PRO A 280 14.17 -8.52 4.77
CA PRO A 280 15.04 -9.64 5.08
C PRO A 280 14.76 -10.89 4.24
N THR A 281 15.78 -11.69 4.05
CA THR A 281 15.58 -13.06 3.58
C THR A 281 14.97 -13.92 4.69
N ALA A 282 14.23 -14.95 4.33
CA ALA A 282 13.61 -15.87 5.29
C ALA A 282 14.64 -16.62 6.17
N SER A 283 15.88 -16.74 5.70
CA SER A 283 17.00 -17.35 6.44
C SER A 283 17.72 -16.36 7.35
N SER A 284 17.44 -15.07 7.24
CA SER A 284 18.06 -14.02 8.05
C SER A 284 17.72 -14.19 9.53
N LYS A 285 18.68 -13.88 10.42
CA LYS A 285 18.44 -13.82 11.86
C LYS A 285 17.35 -12.79 12.23
N ALA A 286 17.22 -11.73 11.45
CA ALA A 286 16.17 -10.72 11.64
C ALA A 286 14.78 -11.30 11.40
N SER A 287 14.61 -12.25 10.44
CA SER A 287 13.33 -12.90 10.18
C SER A 287 13.03 -14.05 11.16
N SER A 288 14.07 -14.73 11.66
CA SER A 288 13.90 -15.90 12.55
C SER A 288 13.50 -15.55 13.97
N SER A 289 13.78 -14.32 14.43
CA SER A 289 13.46 -13.89 15.80
C SER A 289 12.01 -13.41 15.97
N ASN A 290 11.33 -13.02 14.88
CA ASN A 290 10.04 -12.33 14.95
C ASN A 290 8.88 -13.05 14.23
N PHE A 291 9.15 -14.07 13.39
CA PHE A 291 8.10 -14.66 12.55
C PHE A 291 8.28 -16.17 12.43
N ASP A 292 7.19 -16.89 12.75
CA ASP A 292 7.10 -18.31 12.44
C ASP A 292 7.20 -18.51 10.92
N SER A 293 8.27 -19.14 10.46
CA SER A 293 8.53 -19.41 9.06
C SER A 293 8.17 -20.85 8.64
N GLU A 294 7.68 -21.66 9.57
CA GLU A 294 7.39 -23.09 9.33
C GLU A 294 6.33 -23.30 8.24
N TRP A 295 5.33 -22.39 8.16
CA TRP A 295 4.31 -22.43 7.12
C TRP A 295 4.90 -22.40 5.70
N ARG A 296 6.06 -21.76 5.51
CA ARG A 296 6.75 -21.69 4.20
C ARG A 296 7.30 -23.06 3.74
N LYS A 297 7.37 -24.02 4.64
CA LYS A 297 7.86 -25.39 4.36
C LYS A 297 6.75 -26.31 3.87
N THR A 298 5.48 -25.90 3.99
CA THR A 298 4.34 -26.69 3.50
C THR A 298 4.37 -26.82 1.98
N PRO A 299 3.88 -27.93 1.40
CA PRO A 299 3.81 -28.08 -0.05
C PRO A 299 3.03 -26.96 -0.74
N GLU A 300 1.91 -26.55 -0.16
CA GLU A 300 1.01 -25.54 -0.68
C GLU A 300 1.69 -24.17 -0.72
N ALA A 301 2.40 -23.80 0.35
CA ALA A 301 3.15 -22.55 0.40
C ALA A 301 4.31 -22.54 -0.61
N ARG A 302 5.03 -23.65 -0.74
CA ARG A 302 6.12 -23.79 -1.71
C ARG A 302 5.63 -23.70 -3.14
N GLU A 303 4.48 -24.28 -3.46
CA GLU A 303 3.85 -24.16 -4.77
C GLU A 303 3.46 -22.71 -5.07
N ALA A 304 2.79 -22.04 -4.11
CA ALA A 304 2.33 -20.66 -4.28
C ALA A 304 3.48 -19.65 -4.38
N LEU A 305 4.50 -19.77 -3.50
CA LEU A 305 5.60 -18.82 -3.42
C LEU A 305 6.72 -19.09 -4.44
N GLY A 306 6.84 -20.32 -4.90
CA GLY A 306 7.96 -20.75 -5.74
C GLY A 306 9.33 -20.65 -5.04
N PRO A 307 10.42 -21.00 -5.76
CA PRO A 307 11.75 -21.10 -5.16
C PRO A 307 12.31 -19.75 -4.67
N VAL A 308 11.91 -18.64 -5.29
CA VAL A 308 12.33 -17.30 -4.87
C VAL A 308 11.47 -16.81 -3.70
N GLY A 309 10.14 -16.90 -3.80
CA GLY A 309 9.22 -16.36 -2.81
C GLY A 309 9.35 -16.99 -1.43
N VAL A 310 9.73 -18.28 -1.33
CA VAL A 310 10.01 -18.94 -0.05
C VAL A 310 11.18 -18.29 0.71
N GLN A 311 12.06 -17.57 0.01
CA GLN A 311 13.20 -16.87 0.59
C GLN A 311 12.88 -15.43 0.97
N VAL A 312 11.72 -14.89 0.59
CA VAL A 312 11.35 -13.49 0.82
C VAL A 312 10.57 -13.36 2.11
N ALA A 313 11.08 -12.59 3.07
CA ALA A 313 10.39 -12.27 4.33
C ALA A 313 10.16 -10.76 4.51
N GLY A 314 10.29 -10.00 3.44
CA GLY A 314 10.09 -8.55 3.43
C GLY A 314 8.63 -8.13 3.24
N HIS A 315 8.43 -6.83 3.09
CA HIS A 315 7.14 -6.20 2.92
C HIS A 315 6.85 -5.91 1.44
N PRO A 316 5.78 -6.47 0.88
CA PRO A 316 5.28 -6.12 -0.45
C PRO A 316 4.53 -4.79 -0.46
N ASN A 317 4.74 -4.00 -1.51
CA ASN A 317 3.83 -2.97 -1.96
C ASN A 317 3.24 -3.34 -3.33
N ILE A 318 1.94 -3.54 -3.37
CA ILE A 318 1.20 -3.62 -4.63
C ILE A 318 0.87 -2.18 -5.02
N PHE A 319 1.59 -1.67 -6.03
CA PHE A 319 1.43 -0.28 -6.46
C PHE A 319 -0.03 0.04 -6.81
N PRO A 320 -0.57 1.22 -6.43
CA PRO A 320 0.17 2.30 -5.79
C PRO A 320 0.33 2.15 -4.27
N THR A 321 -0.61 1.59 -3.52
CA THR A 321 -0.71 1.86 -2.07
C THR A 321 -1.15 0.67 -1.21
N LEU A 322 -1.16 -0.55 -1.74
CA LEU A 322 -1.50 -1.71 -0.93
C LEU A 322 -0.23 -2.33 -0.33
N TRP A 323 -0.05 -2.17 0.96
CA TRP A 323 1.01 -2.79 1.73
C TRP A 323 0.56 -4.12 2.35
N VAL A 324 1.33 -5.17 2.15
CA VAL A 324 1.12 -6.46 2.81
C VAL A 324 2.23 -6.66 3.85
N THR A 325 1.85 -6.93 5.10
CA THR A 325 2.82 -7.12 6.18
C THR A 325 3.07 -8.58 6.48
N THR A 326 4.18 -8.84 7.17
CA THR A 326 4.48 -10.14 7.76
C THR A 326 3.64 -10.44 9.01
N THR A 327 2.97 -9.41 9.60
CA THR A 327 2.16 -9.51 10.82
C THR A 327 0.68 -9.86 10.57
N ASN A 328 0.36 -10.45 9.43
CA ASN A 328 -1.01 -10.79 9.00
C ASN A 328 -1.93 -9.56 8.86
N GLN A 329 -1.39 -8.46 8.43
CA GLN A 329 -2.14 -7.25 8.13
C GLN A 329 -1.90 -6.80 6.70
N VAL A 330 -2.87 -6.09 6.15
CA VAL A 330 -2.67 -5.26 4.97
C VAL A 330 -3.08 -3.83 5.28
N SER A 331 -2.42 -2.89 4.64
CA SER A 331 -2.71 -1.49 4.81
C SER A 331 -2.95 -0.80 3.47
N LEU A 332 -3.92 0.12 3.46
CA LEU A 332 -4.09 1.08 2.40
C LEU A 332 -3.55 2.44 2.83
N ARG A 333 -2.82 3.10 1.93
CA ARG A 333 -2.30 4.46 2.06
C ARG A 333 -3.11 5.36 1.14
N ILE A 334 -4.21 5.92 1.64
CA ILE A 334 -5.20 6.64 0.85
C ILE A 334 -4.86 8.12 0.84
N PRO A 335 -4.40 8.69 -0.29
CA PRO A 335 -4.11 10.11 -0.35
C PRO A 335 -5.42 10.92 -0.28
N ARG A 336 -5.46 11.90 0.62
CA ARG A 336 -6.59 12.84 0.75
C ARG A 336 -6.29 14.18 0.07
N ASP A 337 -5.08 14.64 0.22
CA ASP A 337 -4.48 15.79 -0.44
C ASP A 337 -2.95 15.64 -0.40
N PRO A 338 -2.16 16.60 -0.91
CA PRO A 338 -0.70 16.47 -0.91
C PRO A 338 -0.06 16.25 0.46
N GLN A 339 -0.73 16.66 1.54
CA GLN A 339 -0.18 16.67 2.89
C GLN A 339 -0.89 15.75 3.87
N HIS A 340 -1.94 15.05 3.45
CA HIS A 340 -2.70 14.16 4.32
C HIS A 340 -2.92 12.80 3.67
N THR A 341 -2.55 11.76 4.39
CA THR A 341 -2.79 10.37 4.01
C THR A 341 -3.63 9.69 5.07
N GLU A 342 -4.73 9.09 4.67
CA GLU A 342 -5.53 8.25 5.55
C GLU A 342 -5.02 6.81 5.45
N ILE A 343 -4.75 6.20 6.60
CA ILE A 343 -4.23 4.85 6.71
C ILE A 343 -5.34 3.92 7.17
N TRP A 344 -5.55 2.83 6.44
CA TRP A 344 -6.45 1.76 6.84
C TRP A 344 -5.69 0.49 7.08
N TRP A 345 -5.98 -0.19 8.20
CA TRP A 345 -5.41 -1.48 8.55
C TRP A 345 -6.46 -2.58 8.63
N PHE A 346 -6.29 -3.59 7.80
CA PHE A 346 -7.08 -4.82 7.79
C PHE A 346 -6.25 -5.91 8.47
N THR A 347 -6.74 -6.44 9.58
CA THR A 347 -6.10 -7.55 10.27
C THR A 347 -6.69 -8.87 9.79
N PHE A 348 -5.84 -9.84 9.47
CA PHE A 348 -6.24 -11.18 9.05
C PHE A 348 -5.95 -12.19 10.13
N ALA A 349 -6.80 -13.21 10.24
CA ALA A 349 -6.56 -14.37 11.08
C ALA A 349 -6.88 -15.65 10.31
N PRO A 350 -6.21 -16.78 10.60
CA PRO A 350 -6.62 -18.07 10.07
C PRO A 350 -8.05 -18.40 10.47
N VAL A 351 -8.84 -18.94 9.53
CA VAL A 351 -10.25 -19.28 9.77
C VAL A 351 -10.40 -20.27 10.92
N ASP A 352 -9.51 -21.26 10.98
CA ASP A 352 -9.53 -22.36 11.95
C ASP A 352 -8.67 -22.09 13.18
N ALA A 353 -8.17 -20.85 13.38
CA ALA A 353 -7.36 -20.53 14.55
C ALA A 353 -8.18 -20.66 15.85
N PRO A 354 -7.67 -21.35 16.88
CA PRO A 354 -8.26 -21.34 18.22
C PRO A 354 -8.46 -19.89 18.71
N PRO A 355 -9.52 -19.63 19.51
CA PRO A 355 -9.83 -18.27 19.96
C PRO A 355 -8.65 -17.55 20.65
N GLU A 356 -7.86 -18.28 21.46
CA GLU A 356 -6.68 -17.76 22.15
C GLU A 356 -5.56 -17.39 21.17
N VAL A 357 -5.33 -18.18 20.13
CA VAL A 357 -4.33 -17.89 19.09
C VAL A 357 -4.79 -16.69 18.28
N ARG A 358 -6.07 -16.64 17.91
CA ARG A 358 -6.67 -15.51 17.20
C ARG A 358 -6.51 -14.22 18.00
N GLN A 359 -6.78 -14.25 19.31
CA GLN A 359 -6.63 -13.08 20.19
C GLN A 359 -5.17 -12.62 20.27
N LEU A 360 -4.21 -13.55 20.36
CA LEU A 360 -2.78 -13.22 20.33
C LEU A 360 -2.36 -12.56 19.01
N LEU A 361 -2.79 -13.11 17.87
CA LEU A 361 -2.48 -12.53 16.56
C LEU A 361 -3.05 -11.12 16.40
N ILE A 362 -4.30 -10.90 16.82
CA ILE A 362 -4.94 -9.58 16.78
C ILE A 362 -4.23 -8.62 17.73
N GLY A 363 -3.95 -9.04 18.94
CA GLY A 363 -3.24 -8.23 19.94
C GLY A 363 -1.86 -7.81 19.44
N PHE A 364 -1.11 -8.76 18.87
CA PHE A 364 0.20 -8.49 18.29
C PHE A 364 0.12 -7.52 17.11
N ALA A 365 -0.80 -7.76 16.17
CA ALA A 365 -1.00 -6.89 15.00
C ALA A 365 -1.31 -5.45 15.43
N ASN A 366 -2.24 -5.26 16.36
CA ASN A 366 -2.62 -3.95 16.89
C ASN A 366 -1.50 -3.25 17.68
N HIS A 367 -0.58 -4.02 18.24
CA HIS A 367 0.55 -3.48 19.00
C HIS A 367 1.72 -3.04 18.09
N VAL A 368 1.82 -3.64 16.89
CA VAL A 368 2.88 -3.31 15.93
C VAL A 368 2.49 -2.10 15.08
N PHE A 369 1.32 -2.19 14.41
CA PHE A 369 0.86 -1.20 13.44
C PHE A 369 -0.54 -0.70 13.79
N GLY A 370 -0.90 0.45 13.21
CA GLY A 370 -2.18 1.09 13.44
C GLY A 370 -2.10 2.27 14.42
N PRO A 371 -3.25 2.87 14.78
CA PRO A 371 -3.29 4.11 15.58
C PRO A 371 -2.73 3.97 17.00
N ALA A 372 -2.62 2.75 17.50
CA ALA A 372 -2.00 2.42 18.79
C ALA A 372 -0.73 1.59 18.63
N GLY A 373 -0.25 1.40 17.40
CA GLY A 373 0.94 0.62 17.11
C GLY A 373 2.22 1.34 17.47
N LEU A 374 3.16 0.63 18.11
CA LEU A 374 4.42 1.22 18.55
C LEU A 374 5.33 1.65 17.39
N LEU A 375 5.26 0.93 16.26
CA LEU A 375 6.14 1.23 15.13
C LEU A 375 5.56 2.34 14.25
N GLU A 376 4.32 2.24 13.83
CA GLU A 376 3.75 3.17 12.85
C GLU A 376 3.61 4.61 13.35
N GLN A 377 3.47 4.82 14.66
CA GLN A 377 3.39 6.19 15.19
C GLN A 377 4.72 6.91 15.07
N ASP A 378 5.84 6.21 15.30
CA ASP A 378 7.18 6.75 15.10
C ASP A 378 7.44 7.06 13.62
N ASP A 379 7.03 6.15 12.72
CA ASP A 379 7.08 6.37 11.27
C ASP A 379 6.25 7.58 10.86
N GLY A 380 5.01 7.66 11.34
CA GLY A 380 4.07 8.74 11.02
C GLY A 380 4.59 10.12 11.39
N GLU A 381 5.31 10.25 12.50
CA GLU A 381 5.97 11.50 12.89
C GLU A 381 7.08 11.88 11.88
N ASN A 382 7.92 10.92 11.48
CA ASN A 382 8.97 11.17 10.49
C ASN A 382 8.41 11.55 9.12
N TRP A 383 7.35 10.87 8.67
CA TRP A 383 6.68 11.21 7.40
C TRP A 383 6.04 12.60 7.45
N ALA A 384 5.44 12.97 8.58
CA ALA A 384 4.84 14.29 8.78
C ALA A 384 5.92 15.39 8.75
N GLN A 385 7.02 15.19 9.47
CA GLN A 385 8.14 16.13 9.48
C GLN A 385 8.77 16.28 8.08
N ALA A 386 8.99 15.16 7.37
CA ALA A 386 9.52 15.19 6.02
C ALA A 386 8.58 15.94 5.06
N THR A 387 7.26 15.67 5.12
CA THR A 387 6.24 16.37 4.31
C THR A 387 6.26 17.88 4.58
N MET A 388 6.28 18.28 5.85
CA MET A 388 6.30 19.68 6.24
C MET A 388 7.53 20.43 5.66
N GLN A 389 8.68 19.77 5.53
CA GLN A 389 9.86 20.38 4.95
C GLN A 389 9.77 20.54 3.42
N THR A 390 8.85 19.88 2.74
CA THR A 390 8.71 20.00 1.28
C THR A 390 8.03 21.30 0.85
N VAL A 391 7.27 21.97 1.73
CA VAL A 391 6.62 23.25 1.44
C VAL A 391 7.51 24.49 1.67
N GLY A 392 8.65 24.32 2.33
CA GLY A 392 9.55 25.41 2.67
C GLY A 392 10.16 26.07 1.42
N ILE A 393 10.31 27.40 1.41
CA ILE A 393 10.83 28.14 0.24
C ILE A 393 12.25 27.73 -0.14
N ALA A 394 13.10 27.48 0.84
CA ALA A 394 14.49 27.06 0.62
C ALA A 394 14.61 25.53 0.51
N SER A 395 14.00 24.80 1.45
CA SER A 395 14.11 23.35 1.53
C SER A 395 13.55 22.62 0.31
N ARG A 396 12.44 23.09 -0.27
CA ARG A 396 11.86 22.48 -1.49
C ARG A 396 12.73 22.54 -2.73
N ARG A 397 13.83 23.31 -2.69
CA ARG A 397 14.79 23.45 -3.81
C ARG A 397 15.92 22.43 -3.75
N VAL A 398 16.01 21.69 -2.67
CA VAL A 398 17.02 20.65 -2.46
C VAL A 398 16.35 19.29 -2.66
N PRO A 399 16.83 18.43 -3.58
CA PRO A 399 16.22 17.12 -3.80
C PRO A 399 16.37 16.21 -2.59
N HIS A 400 15.49 15.21 -2.47
CA HIS A 400 15.76 14.06 -1.63
C HIS A 400 16.79 13.17 -2.30
N ILE A 401 17.61 12.50 -1.51
CA ILE A 401 18.72 11.68 -1.98
C ILE A 401 18.46 10.22 -1.61
N LEU A 402 18.32 9.37 -2.61
CA LEU A 402 18.16 7.92 -2.51
C LEU A 402 19.33 7.27 -3.25
N LYS A 403 20.51 7.24 -2.65
CA LYS A 403 21.75 6.75 -3.28
C LYS A 403 22.31 5.48 -2.67
N MET A 404 21.66 4.97 -1.61
CA MET A 404 22.16 3.79 -0.92
C MET A 404 22.02 2.55 -1.82
N GLY A 405 23.14 2.07 -2.32
CA GLY A 405 23.19 0.95 -3.26
C GLY A 405 22.90 1.29 -4.71
N ALA A 406 22.52 2.52 -5.06
CA ALA A 406 22.18 2.92 -6.42
C ALA A 406 23.31 2.59 -7.43
N GLY A 407 22.93 2.00 -8.57
CA GLY A 407 23.86 1.54 -9.61
C GLY A 407 24.67 0.28 -9.25
N ARG A 408 24.40 -0.35 -8.09
CA ARG A 408 25.08 -1.58 -7.63
C ARG A 408 24.14 -2.77 -7.49
N GLY A 409 22.82 -2.56 -7.63
CA GLY A 409 21.80 -3.60 -7.55
C GLY A 409 21.75 -4.42 -8.84
N LYS A 410 22.53 -5.50 -8.91
CA LYS A 410 22.42 -6.46 -10.02
C LYS A 410 21.08 -7.17 -9.94
N VAL A 411 20.26 -7.03 -10.98
CA VAL A 411 18.97 -7.68 -11.07
C VAL A 411 19.13 -9.09 -11.63
N ILE A 412 18.66 -10.07 -10.87
CA ILE A 412 18.62 -11.49 -11.24
C ILE A 412 17.21 -11.83 -11.67
N LYS A 413 17.03 -12.15 -12.96
CA LYS A 413 15.72 -12.49 -13.54
C LYS A 413 15.58 -14.03 -13.55
N GLU A 414 14.72 -14.55 -12.68
CA GLU A 414 14.48 -15.99 -12.57
C GLU A 414 13.03 -16.27 -12.14
N HIS A 415 12.48 -17.36 -12.64
CA HIS A 415 11.11 -17.80 -12.32
C HIS A 415 10.03 -16.69 -12.50
N GLY A 416 10.23 -15.79 -13.48
CA GLY A 416 9.33 -14.67 -13.74
C GLY A 416 9.46 -13.49 -12.77
N LEU A 417 10.39 -13.56 -11.81
CA LEU A 417 10.69 -12.50 -10.85
C LEU A 417 12.02 -11.81 -11.20
N ALA A 418 12.14 -10.56 -10.79
CA ALA A 418 13.37 -9.78 -10.86
C ALA A 418 13.78 -9.40 -9.44
N ARG A 419 14.86 -10.02 -8.93
CA ARG A 419 15.33 -9.84 -7.57
C ARG A 419 16.74 -9.25 -7.52
N ILE A 420 17.01 -8.55 -6.44
CA ILE A 420 18.33 -8.01 -6.08
C ILE A 420 18.68 -8.58 -4.70
N ASP A 421 19.77 -9.34 -4.64
CA ASP A 421 20.34 -9.77 -3.36
C ASP A 421 21.25 -8.65 -2.85
N THR A 422 21.01 -8.20 -1.66
CA THR A 422 21.63 -6.99 -1.16
C THR A 422 21.70 -7.00 0.38
N THR A 423 22.30 -6.01 0.92
CA THR A 423 22.23 -5.63 2.33
C THR A 423 21.37 -4.37 2.45
N THR A 424 21.75 -3.41 3.30
CA THR A 424 21.07 -2.12 3.39
C THR A 424 21.12 -1.37 2.04
N ASN A 425 19.96 -0.90 1.57
CA ASN A 425 19.80 -0.33 0.23
C ASN A 425 18.55 0.55 0.15
N GLU A 426 18.41 1.28 -0.97
CA GLU A 426 17.22 2.07 -1.34
C GLU A 426 16.67 1.67 -2.72
N HIS A 427 16.90 0.43 -3.16
CA HIS A 427 16.44 -0.03 -4.49
C HIS A 427 14.93 -0.07 -4.61
N GLY A 428 14.22 -0.48 -3.56
CA GLY A 428 12.75 -0.52 -3.56
C GLY A 428 12.14 0.87 -3.67
N GLN A 429 12.68 1.85 -2.96
CA GLN A 429 12.28 3.25 -3.02
C GLN A 429 12.55 3.82 -4.41
N LEU A 430 13.76 3.66 -4.94
CA LEU A 430 14.11 4.12 -6.29
C LEU A 430 13.18 3.52 -7.34
N TRP A 431 12.85 2.24 -7.22
CA TRP A 431 11.92 1.58 -8.13
C TRP A 431 10.52 2.17 -8.07
N THR A 432 10.04 2.44 -6.86
CA THR A 432 8.73 3.07 -6.65
C THR A 432 8.66 4.45 -7.31
N TYR A 433 9.68 5.30 -7.14
CA TYR A 433 9.71 6.62 -7.76
C TYR A 433 9.94 6.57 -9.27
N HIS A 434 10.73 5.61 -9.76
CA HIS A 434 10.84 5.35 -11.18
C HIS A 434 9.46 5.05 -11.79
N ALA A 435 8.75 4.08 -11.22
CA ALA A 435 7.42 3.71 -11.69
C ALA A 435 6.44 4.88 -11.58
N TRP A 436 6.43 5.61 -10.46
CA TRP A 436 5.63 6.81 -10.30
C TRP A 436 5.85 7.79 -11.46
N ALA A 437 7.12 8.05 -11.81
CA ALA A 437 7.46 8.95 -12.93
C ALA A 437 6.92 8.44 -14.27
N GLN A 438 6.95 7.12 -14.52
CA GLN A 438 6.41 6.55 -15.75
C GLN A 438 4.87 6.67 -15.82
N TRP A 439 4.17 6.45 -14.69
CA TRP A 439 2.73 6.67 -14.58
C TRP A 439 2.36 8.13 -14.87
N MET A 440 3.11 9.07 -14.31
CA MET A 440 2.87 10.51 -14.47
C MET A 440 3.06 11.03 -15.90
N LYS A 441 3.72 10.26 -16.78
CA LYS A 441 3.79 10.56 -18.22
C LYS A 441 2.49 10.28 -18.98
N GLY A 442 1.50 9.66 -18.33
CA GLY A 442 0.23 9.30 -18.97
C GLY A 442 0.37 8.29 -20.11
N LEU A 443 1.37 7.42 -20.07
CA LEU A 443 1.62 6.39 -21.06
C LEU A 443 0.42 5.44 -21.20
N ASP A 444 0.21 4.87 -22.40
CA ASP A 444 -0.66 3.72 -22.55
C ASP A 444 -0.12 2.49 -21.79
N TRP A 445 -0.94 1.46 -21.62
CA TRP A 445 -0.61 0.31 -20.78
C TRP A 445 0.60 -0.49 -21.27
N ASP A 446 0.76 -0.65 -22.58
CA ASP A 446 1.90 -1.39 -23.15
C ASP A 446 3.21 -0.60 -22.99
N SER A 447 3.17 0.69 -23.22
CA SER A 447 4.28 1.61 -23.01
C SER A 447 4.66 1.71 -21.54
N LEU A 448 3.68 1.80 -20.65
CA LEU A 448 3.87 1.84 -19.21
C LEU A 448 4.52 0.54 -18.71
N ARG A 449 4.01 -0.60 -19.13
CA ARG A 449 4.59 -1.90 -18.82
C ARG A 449 6.05 -1.99 -19.28
N THR A 450 6.31 -1.58 -20.52
CA THR A 450 7.66 -1.60 -21.08
C THR A 450 8.62 -0.70 -20.30
N SER A 451 8.19 0.51 -19.95
CA SER A 451 9.02 1.48 -19.23
C SER A 451 9.24 1.12 -17.75
N THR A 452 8.37 0.27 -17.18
CA THR A 452 8.50 -0.27 -15.83
C THR A 452 8.97 -1.73 -15.80
N THR A 453 9.46 -2.27 -16.90
CA THR A 453 10.14 -3.58 -16.90
C THR A 453 11.47 -3.48 -16.15
N PRO A 454 11.74 -4.36 -15.16
CA PRO A 454 12.97 -4.33 -14.39
C PRO A 454 14.23 -4.32 -15.25
N PRO A 455 15.17 -3.37 -14.99
CA PRO A 455 16.44 -3.27 -15.73
C PRO A 455 17.39 -4.41 -15.33
N ASP A 456 18.60 -4.40 -15.84
CA ASP A 456 19.64 -5.37 -15.42
C ASP A 456 20.44 -4.88 -14.20
N ILE A 457 20.44 -3.57 -13.95
CA ILE A 457 21.08 -2.92 -12.79
C ILE A 457 20.19 -1.77 -12.34
N LEU A 458 20.01 -1.64 -11.02
CA LEU A 458 19.27 -0.55 -10.37
C LEU A 458 20.16 0.20 -9.38
#